data_09f3503851f1517039237d394280966f
#
_entry.id   09f3503851f1517039237d394280966f
#
_cell.length_a   1.000
_cell.length_b   1.000
_cell.length_c   1.000
_cell.angle_alpha   90.00
_cell.angle_beta   90.00
_cell.angle_gamma   90.00
#
_symmetry.space_group_name_H-M   'P 1'
#
loop_
_entity.id
_entity.type
_entity.pdbx_description
1 polymer ?
#
loop_
_entity_poly.entity_id
_entity_poly.type
_entity_poly.pdbx_seq_one_letter_code
_entity_poly.pdbx_strand_id
1 'polypeptide(L)'
;MNQILSTSMPMNNKKRKEKKGNANPIAISSILKFFAIAMLIFGIFTIGTGAYAVFKNQSEQQEQNLEPSISIEDKDEETILLKVVHKKNIAKLEYRWNDEESTVVNGNNGKYLERQIKVPSGKNTLHVLVVDEDGKEIPYEKQYERESKINFEVSGNKIKITYEGDKEVSYMTYRWDEEEEKTIQINDTKINQEIDAIKGLHTLTVIVVDEDNNTDTKVQKINGVSKPKITVAVDDAKQHFVIKATDDEKITTIVFRLNQDDNQYYTLNIADMNYNEIQYILPMELQSGENTIEVTIKNASGVTEESGIIKYQK
;
A
#
# COMPACT_ATOMS: atom_id res chain seq x y z
N MET A 1 36.85 -23.15 51.53
CA MET A 1 37.54 -24.42 51.34
C MET A 1 37.32 -24.85 49.89
N ASN A 2 38.29 -24.61 49.12
CA ASN A 2 39.00 -25.29 48.05
C ASN A 2 38.39 -26.61 47.57
N GLN A 3 38.16 -26.77 46.27
CA GLN A 3 39.07 -27.55 45.42
C GLN A 3 38.81 -27.34 43.94
N ILE A 4 39.86 -26.94 43.25
CA ILE A 4 40.09 -26.94 41.82
C ILE A 4 40.36 -28.40 41.39
N LEU A 5 39.70 -28.86 40.34
CA LEU A 5 40.15 -30.02 39.58
C LEU A 5 40.14 -29.72 38.11
N SER A 6 41.33 -29.53 37.59
CA SER A 6 41.65 -29.52 36.15
C SER A 6 41.64 -30.96 35.66
N THR A 7 40.92 -31.24 34.58
CA THR A 7 41.15 -32.40 33.72
C THR A 7 41.09 -31.97 32.27
N SER A 8 42.26 -32.03 31.67
CA SER A 8 42.50 -31.96 30.22
C SER A 8 41.89 -33.18 29.55
N MET A 9 41.09 -32.97 28.51
CA MET A 9 40.69 -34.01 27.57
C MET A 9 41.07 -33.63 26.15
N PRO A 10 41.39 -34.65 25.31
CA PRO A 10 42.16 -34.48 24.09
C PRO A 10 41.34 -33.95 22.91
N MET A 11 42.00 -33.19 22.07
CA MET A 11 41.51 -32.75 20.78
C MET A 11 41.15 -33.91 19.86
N ASN A 12 39.89 -34.05 19.52
CA ASN A 12 39.45 -34.96 18.49
C ASN A 12 39.14 -34.16 17.20
N ASN A 13 40.08 -34.22 16.28
CA ASN A 13 40.01 -33.60 14.96
C ASN A 13 38.98 -34.34 14.10
N LYS A 14 37.70 -33.95 14.17
CA LYS A 14 36.70 -34.36 13.18
C LYS A 14 36.62 -33.31 12.07
N LYS A 15 37.15 -33.67 10.91
CA LYS A 15 36.96 -32.98 9.64
C LYS A 15 35.44 -32.75 9.41
N ARG A 16 35.03 -31.51 9.47
CA ARG A 16 33.67 -31.07 9.15
C ARG A 16 33.52 -31.13 7.63
N LYS A 17 32.78 -32.11 7.12
CA LYS A 17 32.31 -32.11 5.73
C LYS A 17 31.36 -30.93 5.54
N GLU A 18 31.78 -29.97 4.73
CA GLU A 18 30.90 -28.92 4.24
C GLU A 18 29.77 -29.56 3.43
N LYS A 19 28.53 -29.46 3.94
CA LYS A 19 27.36 -29.69 3.14
C LYS A 19 27.20 -28.46 2.21
N LYS A 20 27.53 -28.65 0.93
CA LYS A 20 27.10 -27.74 -0.13
C LYS A 20 25.56 -27.69 -0.10
N GLY A 21 25.01 -26.62 0.41
CA GLY A 21 23.61 -26.30 0.24
C GLY A 21 23.31 -26.04 -1.24
N ASN A 22 22.47 -26.85 -1.84
CA ASN A 22 21.91 -26.59 -3.15
C ASN A 22 21.05 -25.34 -3.04
N ALA A 23 21.61 -24.18 -3.30
CA ALA A 23 20.83 -22.99 -3.60
C ALA A 23 20.23 -23.19 -5.01
N ASN A 24 18.93 -23.12 -5.11
CA ASN A 24 18.18 -23.24 -6.36
C ASN A 24 18.72 -22.24 -7.40
N PRO A 25 19.29 -22.69 -8.52
CA PRO A 25 19.93 -21.80 -9.49
C PRO A 25 18.95 -20.92 -10.27
N ILE A 26 17.64 -21.11 -10.10
CA ILE A 26 16.60 -20.41 -10.87
C ILE A 26 16.39 -18.96 -10.39
N ALA A 27 16.44 -18.71 -9.07
CA ALA A 27 16.24 -17.36 -8.52
C ALA A 27 17.43 -16.42 -8.77
N ILE A 28 18.66 -16.96 -8.71
CA ILE A 28 19.89 -16.19 -8.97
C ILE A 28 20.02 -15.87 -10.47
N SER A 29 19.57 -16.77 -11.35
CA SER A 29 19.58 -16.58 -12.80
C SER A 29 18.64 -15.46 -13.27
N SER A 30 17.51 -15.27 -12.63
CA SER A 30 16.55 -14.21 -13.00
C SER A 30 17.04 -12.82 -12.57
N ILE A 31 17.58 -12.71 -11.37
CA ILE A 31 18.18 -11.46 -10.87
C ILE A 31 19.45 -11.10 -11.67
N LEU A 32 20.30 -12.08 -11.99
CA LEU A 32 21.48 -11.86 -12.84
C LEU A 32 21.10 -11.49 -14.28
N LYS A 33 20.01 -12.01 -14.84
CA LYS A 33 19.51 -11.62 -16.16
C LYS A 33 18.98 -10.19 -16.16
N PHE A 34 18.27 -9.78 -15.08
CA PHE A 34 17.81 -8.40 -14.92
C PHE A 34 19.00 -7.42 -14.78
N PHE A 35 19.99 -7.75 -13.96
CA PHE A 35 21.24 -6.98 -13.86
C PHE A 35 22.04 -6.99 -15.16
N ALA A 36 22.10 -8.11 -15.88
CA ALA A 36 22.79 -8.18 -17.16
C ALA A 36 22.10 -7.38 -18.26
N ILE A 37 20.77 -7.33 -18.28
CA ILE A 37 19.99 -6.49 -19.21
C ILE A 37 20.15 -5.02 -18.84
N ALA A 38 20.09 -4.66 -17.56
CA ALA A 38 20.34 -3.29 -17.10
C ALA A 38 21.79 -2.86 -17.37
N MET A 39 22.78 -3.75 -17.19
CA MET A 39 24.20 -3.50 -17.54
C MET A 39 24.42 -3.46 -19.06
N LEU A 40 23.65 -4.22 -19.86
CA LEU A 40 23.72 -4.17 -21.31
C LEU A 40 23.14 -2.85 -21.84
N ILE A 41 22.04 -2.38 -21.27
CA ILE A 41 21.46 -1.06 -21.59
C ILE A 41 22.42 0.07 -21.15
N PHE A 42 23.05 -0.05 -19.96
CA PHE A 42 24.07 0.91 -19.51
C PHE A 42 25.40 0.75 -20.26
N GLY A 43 25.78 -0.47 -20.64
CA GLY A 43 27.03 -0.77 -21.37
C GLY A 43 26.99 -0.32 -22.83
N ILE A 44 25.84 -0.38 -23.50
CA ILE A 44 25.65 0.16 -24.84
C ILE A 44 25.79 1.68 -24.84
N PHE A 45 25.35 2.33 -23.73
CA PHE A 45 25.50 3.79 -23.55
C PHE A 45 26.95 4.24 -23.32
N THR A 46 27.77 3.41 -22.65
CA THR A 46 29.16 3.78 -22.30
C THR A 46 30.20 3.35 -23.34
N ILE A 47 29.97 2.26 -24.06
CA ILE A 47 30.90 1.80 -25.10
C ILE A 47 30.70 2.56 -26.41
N GLY A 48 29.46 3.05 -26.69
CA GLY A 48 29.18 3.90 -27.85
C GLY A 48 29.93 5.24 -27.84
N THR A 49 30.28 5.74 -26.66
CA THR A 49 30.95 7.06 -26.55
C THR A 49 32.48 7.00 -26.63
N GLY A 50 33.09 5.84 -26.40
CA GLY A 50 34.57 5.72 -26.37
C GLY A 50 35.25 5.33 -27.67
N ALA A 51 34.64 4.51 -28.51
CA ALA A 51 35.25 4.00 -29.74
C ALA A 51 34.91 4.78 -31.01
N TYR A 52 33.82 5.57 -30.96
CA TYR A 52 33.36 6.35 -32.12
C TYR A 52 34.02 7.75 -32.23
N ALA A 53 34.64 8.24 -31.13
CA ALA A 53 35.22 9.58 -31.08
C ALA A 53 36.46 9.78 -31.94
N VAL A 54 37.11 8.72 -32.44
CA VAL A 54 38.37 8.79 -33.18
C VAL A 54 38.19 8.91 -34.70
N PHE A 55 37.02 8.53 -35.26
CA PHE A 55 36.82 8.45 -36.72
C PHE A 55 35.84 9.47 -37.35
N LYS A 56 35.22 10.34 -36.54
CA LYS A 56 34.10 11.16 -37.06
C LYS A 56 34.18 12.67 -36.84
N ASN A 57 35.36 13.20 -36.69
CA ASN A 57 35.57 14.64 -36.34
C ASN A 57 35.18 15.67 -37.39
N GLN A 58 34.64 15.31 -38.55
CA GLN A 58 34.18 16.29 -39.55
C GLN A 58 32.71 16.18 -39.99
N SER A 59 32.04 15.04 -39.80
CA SER A 59 30.61 14.91 -40.11
C SER A 59 29.72 15.11 -38.89
N GLU A 60 30.19 14.83 -37.68
CA GLU A 60 29.42 14.89 -36.43
C GLU A 60 29.08 16.34 -35.96
N GLN A 61 29.89 17.33 -36.32
CA GLN A 61 29.55 18.74 -36.02
C GLN A 61 28.31 19.25 -36.77
N GLN A 62 27.92 18.61 -37.88
CA GLN A 62 26.67 18.93 -38.60
C GLN A 62 25.47 18.11 -38.10
N GLU A 63 25.65 16.88 -37.60
CA GLU A 63 24.55 16.06 -37.10
C GLU A 63 24.16 16.41 -35.64
N GLN A 64 25.09 16.75 -34.77
CA GLN A 64 24.79 17.22 -33.42
C GLN A 64 23.91 18.49 -33.38
N ASN A 65 23.90 19.25 -34.49
CA ASN A 65 23.02 20.40 -34.64
C ASN A 65 21.59 20.04 -35.09
N LEU A 66 21.24 18.75 -35.23
CA LEU A 66 19.97 18.26 -35.73
C LEU A 66 19.14 17.47 -34.71
N GLU A 67 19.61 17.35 -33.49
CA GLU A 67 18.81 16.74 -32.42
C GLU A 67 17.79 17.73 -31.85
N PRO A 68 16.58 17.28 -31.48
CA PRO A 68 15.61 18.14 -30.83
C PRO A 68 16.10 18.53 -29.43
N SER A 69 15.79 19.74 -29.05
CA SER A 69 15.87 20.17 -27.65
C SER A 69 14.61 19.76 -26.96
N ILE A 70 14.73 18.83 -25.99
CA ILE A 70 13.64 18.41 -25.11
C ILE A 70 13.89 19.09 -23.77
N SER A 71 12.94 19.91 -23.33
CA SER A 71 12.95 20.50 -22.00
C SER A 71 11.67 20.22 -21.25
N ILE A 72 11.80 20.00 -19.95
CA ILE A 72 10.65 19.76 -19.06
C ILE A 72 10.76 20.74 -17.91
N GLU A 73 9.73 21.56 -17.78
CA GLU A 73 9.58 22.57 -16.72
C GLU A 73 8.46 22.13 -15.77
N ASP A 74 8.69 22.23 -14.46
CA ASP A 74 7.65 22.03 -13.47
C ASP A 74 6.71 23.25 -13.51
N LYS A 75 5.44 23.05 -13.77
CA LYS A 75 4.43 24.10 -13.83
C LYS A 75 3.79 24.32 -12.45
N ASP A 76 3.53 23.23 -11.77
CA ASP A 76 3.03 23.15 -10.39
C ASP A 76 3.46 21.80 -9.78
N GLU A 77 2.95 21.47 -8.57
CA GLU A 77 3.31 20.23 -7.86
C GLU A 77 2.85 18.96 -8.58
N GLU A 78 1.87 19.05 -9.47
CA GLU A 78 1.26 17.90 -10.14
C GLU A 78 1.44 17.91 -11.65
N THR A 79 1.92 19.01 -12.23
CA THR A 79 1.92 19.21 -13.68
C THR A 79 3.28 19.65 -14.17
N ILE A 80 3.75 18.99 -15.22
CA ILE A 80 4.93 19.37 -15.97
C ILE A 80 4.57 19.89 -17.35
N LEU A 81 5.40 20.75 -17.90
CA LEU A 81 5.31 21.26 -19.26
C LEU A 81 6.47 20.69 -20.07
N LEU A 82 6.15 19.69 -20.91
CA LEU A 82 7.07 19.14 -21.88
C LEU A 82 7.11 20.04 -23.12
N LYS A 83 8.29 20.53 -23.48
CA LYS A 83 8.55 21.33 -24.66
C LYS A 83 9.56 20.62 -25.55
N VAL A 84 9.27 20.54 -26.83
CA VAL A 84 10.14 19.98 -27.86
C VAL A 84 10.36 21.03 -28.94
N VAL A 85 11.62 21.33 -29.22
CA VAL A 85 12.02 22.25 -30.30
C VAL A 85 12.96 21.48 -31.22
N HIS A 86 12.69 21.48 -32.53
CA HIS A 86 13.51 20.79 -33.51
C HIS A 86 13.76 21.69 -34.75
N LYS A 87 14.86 21.48 -35.43
CA LYS A 87 15.16 22.15 -36.70
C LYS A 87 14.34 21.57 -37.86
N LYS A 88 14.05 20.26 -37.81
CA LYS A 88 13.15 19.55 -38.71
C LYS A 88 11.73 19.57 -38.18
N ASN A 89 10.76 19.23 -39.03
CA ASN A 89 9.39 19.04 -38.56
C ASN A 89 9.29 17.83 -37.66
N ILE A 90 8.51 17.92 -36.60
CA ILE A 90 8.18 16.82 -35.70
C ILE A 90 7.01 16.06 -36.32
N ALA A 91 7.17 14.78 -36.60
CA ALA A 91 6.10 13.93 -37.10
C ALA A 91 5.15 13.55 -35.95
N LYS A 92 5.70 13.08 -34.84
CA LYS A 92 4.94 12.74 -33.62
C LYS A 92 5.78 12.85 -32.38
N LEU A 93 5.10 13.02 -31.25
CA LEU A 93 5.61 12.90 -29.91
C LEU A 93 4.82 11.79 -29.21
N GLU A 94 5.49 10.81 -28.63
CA GLU A 94 4.90 9.81 -27.77
C GLU A 94 5.43 10.02 -26.35
N TYR A 95 4.55 9.84 -25.36
CA TYR A 95 4.97 9.83 -23.95
C TYR A 95 4.15 8.85 -23.14
N ARG A 96 4.76 8.29 -22.10
CA ARG A 96 4.12 7.40 -21.15
C ARG A 96 4.80 7.45 -19.80
N TRP A 97 4.06 7.09 -18.78
CA TRP A 97 4.60 6.84 -17.46
C TRP A 97 4.88 5.35 -17.28
N ASN A 98 6.08 5.02 -16.79
CA ASN A 98 6.48 3.63 -16.52
C ASN A 98 6.20 2.71 -17.73
N ASP A 99 5.46 1.63 -17.52
CA ASP A 99 5.08 0.64 -18.53
C ASP A 99 3.62 0.81 -19.02
N GLU A 100 3.00 1.98 -18.76
CA GLU A 100 1.64 2.29 -19.23
C GLU A 100 1.57 2.45 -20.74
N GLU A 101 0.35 2.53 -21.27
CA GLU A 101 0.12 2.79 -22.70
C GLU A 101 0.61 4.19 -23.08
N SER A 102 1.23 4.28 -24.27
CA SER A 102 1.76 5.55 -24.77
C SER A 102 0.65 6.47 -25.27
N THR A 103 0.72 7.72 -24.84
CA THR A 103 -0.07 8.80 -25.45
C THR A 103 0.68 9.35 -26.66
N VAL A 104 0.02 9.40 -27.83
CA VAL A 104 0.59 9.89 -29.08
C VAL A 104 0.04 11.29 -29.38
N VAL A 105 0.94 12.23 -29.63
CA VAL A 105 0.62 13.60 -30.05
C VAL A 105 1.18 13.86 -31.43
N ASN A 106 0.32 14.26 -32.38
CA ASN A 106 0.74 14.60 -33.74
C ASN A 106 1.53 15.91 -33.76
N GLY A 107 2.67 15.91 -34.42
CA GLY A 107 3.53 17.07 -34.56
C GLY A 107 3.01 18.17 -35.52
N ASN A 108 1.99 17.82 -36.35
CA ASN A 108 1.33 18.72 -37.32
C ASN A 108 2.33 19.48 -38.23
N ASN A 109 3.44 18.84 -38.63
CA ASN A 109 4.54 19.43 -39.35
C ASN A 109 5.14 20.68 -38.72
N GLY A 110 5.02 20.80 -37.38
CA GLY A 110 5.59 21.88 -36.61
C GLY A 110 7.01 21.55 -36.13
N LYS A 111 7.80 22.61 -35.92
CA LYS A 111 9.14 22.52 -35.31
C LYS A 111 9.15 22.75 -33.81
N TYR A 112 8.01 23.00 -33.24
CA TYR A 112 7.75 23.22 -31.84
C TYR A 112 6.50 22.46 -31.41
N LEU A 113 6.60 21.79 -30.27
CA LEU A 113 5.48 21.10 -29.65
C LEU A 113 5.57 21.29 -28.14
N GLU A 114 4.42 21.54 -27.53
CA GLU A 114 4.32 21.70 -26.07
C GLU A 114 3.14 20.88 -25.57
N ARG A 115 3.32 20.24 -24.40
CA ARG A 115 2.29 19.43 -23.77
C ARG A 115 2.36 19.53 -22.27
N GLN A 116 1.23 19.80 -21.64
CA GLN A 116 1.08 19.66 -20.20
C GLN A 116 0.80 18.20 -19.87
N ILE A 117 1.53 17.64 -18.91
CA ILE A 117 1.43 16.24 -18.50
C ILE A 117 1.31 16.23 -16.98
N LYS A 118 0.31 15.53 -16.45
CA LYS A 118 0.19 15.28 -15.01
C LYS A 118 1.25 14.27 -14.56
N VAL A 119 1.84 14.51 -13.41
CA VAL A 119 2.81 13.62 -12.75
C VAL A 119 2.04 12.72 -11.79
N PRO A 120 2.03 11.39 -11.99
CA PRO A 120 1.42 10.47 -11.05
C PRO A 120 2.11 10.52 -9.69
N SER A 121 1.40 10.19 -8.61
CA SER A 121 2.02 10.07 -7.29
C SER A 121 2.97 8.87 -7.19
N GLY A 122 3.91 8.95 -6.26
CA GLY A 122 4.98 7.96 -6.11
C GLY A 122 6.18 8.22 -7.02
N LYS A 123 7.02 7.19 -7.17
CA LYS A 123 8.20 7.22 -8.05
C LYS A 123 7.81 6.74 -9.42
N ASN A 124 7.97 7.63 -10.41
CA ASN A 124 7.58 7.36 -11.78
C ASN A 124 8.68 7.77 -12.74
N THR A 125 8.76 7.07 -13.88
CA THR A 125 9.66 7.41 -14.98
C THR A 125 8.81 7.86 -16.17
N LEU A 126 9.02 9.10 -16.60
CA LEU A 126 8.46 9.60 -17.84
C LEU A 126 9.34 9.17 -19.00
N HIS A 127 8.79 8.38 -19.92
CA HIS A 127 9.40 8.03 -21.20
C HIS A 127 8.82 8.92 -22.29
N VAL A 128 9.68 9.54 -23.04
CA VAL A 128 9.32 10.41 -24.17
C VAL A 128 10.03 9.91 -25.43
N LEU A 129 9.33 9.82 -26.54
CA LEU A 129 9.88 9.51 -27.85
C LEU A 129 9.46 10.60 -28.85
N VAL A 130 10.43 11.30 -29.38
CA VAL A 130 10.21 12.28 -30.48
C VAL A 130 10.59 11.63 -31.80
N VAL A 131 9.69 11.68 -32.80
CA VAL A 131 9.95 11.19 -34.16
C VAL A 131 9.90 12.38 -35.12
N ASP A 132 10.97 12.60 -35.86
CA ASP A 132 11.04 13.67 -36.86
C ASP A 132 10.42 13.25 -38.23
N GLU A 133 10.39 14.20 -39.19
CA GLU A 133 9.84 13.96 -40.53
C GLU A 133 10.60 12.91 -41.36
N ASP A 134 11.84 12.63 -41.02
CA ASP A 134 12.66 11.59 -41.66
C ASP A 134 12.52 10.22 -40.97
N GLY A 135 11.71 10.13 -39.91
CA GLY A 135 11.50 8.93 -39.14
C GLY A 135 12.60 8.63 -38.13
N LYS A 136 13.47 9.60 -37.83
CA LYS A 136 14.47 9.44 -36.77
C LYS A 136 13.79 9.49 -35.41
N GLU A 137 14.06 8.48 -34.58
CA GLU A 137 13.55 8.34 -33.23
C GLU A 137 14.55 8.87 -32.22
N ILE A 138 14.10 9.75 -31.33
CA ILE A 138 14.91 10.37 -30.28
C ILE A 138 14.22 10.10 -28.92
N PRO A 139 14.72 9.15 -28.13
CA PRO A 139 14.20 8.85 -26.81
C PRO A 139 14.73 9.81 -25.76
N TYR A 140 13.89 10.08 -24.74
CA TYR A 140 14.25 10.83 -23.54
C TYR A 140 13.54 10.24 -22.33
N GLU A 141 14.23 10.18 -21.19
CA GLU A 141 13.67 9.69 -19.94
C GLU A 141 13.98 10.62 -18.78
N LYS A 142 13.01 10.76 -17.86
CA LYS A 142 13.19 11.52 -16.62
C LYS A 142 12.40 10.89 -15.48
N GLN A 143 13.04 10.76 -14.31
CA GLN A 143 12.40 10.28 -13.10
C GLN A 143 11.75 11.42 -12.33
N TYR A 144 10.59 11.11 -11.75
CA TYR A 144 9.82 11.98 -10.89
C TYR A 144 9.42 11.27 -9.61
N GLU A 145 9.29 12.02 -8.54
CA GLU A 145 8.74 11.55 -7.27
C GLU A 145 7.77 12.62 -6.77
N ARG A 146 6.51 12.22 -6.58
CA ARG A 146 5.45 13.09 -6.06
C ARG A 146 4.78 12.40 -4.87
N GLU A 147 4.61 13.12 -3.77
CA GLU A 147 3.86 12.62 -2.63
C GLU A 147 2.37 12.49 -2.96
N SER A 148 1.74 11.45 -2.42
CA SER A 148 0.30 11.25 -2.53
C SER A 148 -0.44 12.19 -1.56
N LYS A 149 -1.56 12.77 -1.99
CA LYS A 149 -2.49 13.54 -1.13
C LYS A 149 -3.36 12.64 -0.25
N ILE A 150 -3.36 11.32 -0.50
CA ILE A 150 -4.10 10.36 0.32
C ILE A 150 -3.44 10.27 1.70
N ASN A 151 -4.23 10.37 2.77
CA ASN A 151 -3.76 10.18 4.14
C ASN A 151 -4.48 9.02 4.82
N PHE A 152 -3.73 8.27 5.65
CA PHE A 152 -4.23 7.18 6.47
C PHE A 152 -4.07 7.52 7.94
N GLU A 153 -5.16 7.42 8.69
CA GLU A 153 -5.18 7.49 10.14
C GLU A 153 -5.69 6.16 10.68
N VAL A 154 -4.81 5.45 11.40
CA VAL A 154 -5.12 4.12 11.97
C VAL A 154 -5.58 4.29 13.39
N SER A 155 -6.77 3.81 13.71
CA SER A 155 -7.35 3.81 15.05
C SER A 155 -7.95 2.45 15.38
N GLY A 156 -7.28 1.69 16.23
CA GLY A 156 -7.68 0.32 16.54
C GLY A 156 -7.71 -0.57 15.29
N ASN A 157 -8.86 -1.17 15.01
CA ASN A 157 -9.08 -1.98 13.82
C ASN A 157 -9.69 -1.20 12.64
N LYS A 158 -9.65 0.13 12.68
CA LYS A 158 -10.18 1.00 11.63
C LYS A 158 -9.09 1.84 11.01
N ILE A 159 -9.25 2.12 9.72
CA ILE A 159 -8.39 3.02 8.97
C ILE A 159 -9.30 4.07 8.33
N LYS A 160 -9.08 5.31 8.74
CA LYS A 160 -9.69 6.45 8.10
C LYS A 160 -8.82 6.90 6.94
N ILE A 161 -9.40 6.92 5.74
CA ILE A 161 -8.77 7.36 4.50
C ILE A 161 -9.31 8.75 4.18
N THR A 162 -8.42 9.71 4.05
CA THR A 162 -8.77 11.08 3.67
C THR A 162 -7.99 11.52 2.44
N TYR A 163 -8.65 12.31 1.61
CA TYR A 163 -8.07 12.95 0.42
C TYR A 163 -8.82 14.24 0.15
N GLU A 164 -8.13 15.24 -0.39
CA GLU A 164 -8.74 16.47 -0.90
C GLU A 164 -8.08 16.83 -2.23
N GLY A 165 -8.89 16.88 -3.29
CA GLY A 165 -8.47 17.21 -4.65
C GLY A 165 -9.13 18.50 -5.16
N ASP A 166 -8.57 19.03 -6.24
CA ASP A 166 -9.13 20.21 -6.93
C ASP A 166 -10.29 19.84 -7.87
N LYS A 167 -10.41 18.54 -8.18
CA LYS A 167 -11.43 17.97 -9.06
C LYS A 167 -12.27 16.95 -8.33
N GLU A 168 -13.45 16.68 -8.88
CA GLU A 168 -14.34 15.64 -8.39
C GLU A 168 -13.68 14.27 -8.54
N VAL A 169 -13.64 13.51 -7.43
CA VAL A 169 -13.21 12.12 -7.40
C VAL A 169 -14.37 11.26 -7.85
N SER A 170 -14.21 10.54 -8.95
CA SER A 170 -15.22 9.61 -9.45
C SER A 170 -15.35 8.41 -8.53
N TYR A 171 -14.23 7.79 -8.18
CA TYR A 171 -14.21 6.65 -7.28
C TYR A 171 -12.85 6.49 -6.61
N MET A 172 -12.84 5.72 -5.54
CA MET A 172 -11.66 5.23 -4.85
C MET A 172 -11.65 3.71 -4.90
N THR A 173 -10.49 3.11 -5.15
CA THR A 173 -10.31 1.68 -4.95
C THR A 173 -9.33 1.41 -3.82
N TYR A 174 -9.46 0.25 -3.18
CA TYR A 174 -8.49 -0.22 -2.22
C TYR A 174 -8.35 -1.74 -2.24
N ARG A 175 -7.16 -2.21 -1.90
CA ARG A 175 -6.88 -3.64 -1.74
C ARG A 175 -5.85 -3.86 -0.64
N TRP A 176 -5.93 -5.02 -0.04
CA TRP A 176 -4.94 -5.53 0.89
C TRP A 176 -4.05 -6.55 0.17
N ASP A 177 -2.73 -6.38 0.30
CA ASP A 177 -1.72 -7.23 -0.34
C ASP A 177 -2.04 -7.45 -1.84
N GLU A 178 -2.29 -8.69 -2.25
CA GLU A 178 -2.66 -9.09 -3.61
C GLU A 178 -4.13 -9.54 -3.74
N GLU A 179 -4.98 -9.18 -2.74
CA GLU A 179 -6.42 -9.49 -2.81
C GLU A 179 -7.14 -8.70 -3.92
N GLU A 180 -8.38 -9.10 -4.20
CA GLU A 180 -9.25 -8.37 -5.13
C GLU A 180 -9.48 -6.92 -4.69
N GLU A 181 -9.44 -6.03 -5.65
CA GLU A 181 -9.65 -4.60 -5.46
C GLU A 181 -11.14 -4.31 -5.18
N LYS A 182 -11.41 -3.52 -4.15
CA LYS A 182 -12.73 -3.05 -3.77
C LYS A 182 -12.91 -1.61 -4.20
N THR A 183 -14.04 -1.30 -4.85
CA THR A 183 -14.35 0.04 -5.37
C THR A 183 -15.41 0.72 -4.52
N ILE A 184 -15.19 2.00 -4.22
CA ILE A 184 -16.13 2.89 -3.53
C ILE A 184 -16.38 4.10 -4.42
N GLN A 185 -17.63 4.34 -4.81
CA GLN A 185 -18.02 5.55 -5.56
C GLN A 185 -17.99 6.75 -4.62
N ILE A 186 -17.41 7.86 -5.05
CA ILE A 186 -17.20 9.05 -4.22
C ILE A 186 -18.08 10.21 -4.71
N ASN A 187 -17.87 10.69 -5.95
CA ASN A 187 -18.58 11.84 -6.55
C ASN A 187 -18.51 13.12 -5.67
N ASP A 188 -17.33 13.41 -5.16
CA ASP A 188 -17.03 14.59 -4.33
C ASP A 188 -15.53 14.94 -4.53
N THR A 189 -15.15 16.17 -4.24
CA THR A 189 -13.72 16.59 -4.24
C THR A 189 -12.96 16.08 -3.02
N LYS A 190 -13.64 15.54 -2.02
CA LYS A 190 -13.07 15.05 -0.76
C LYS A 190 -13.45 13.61 -0.49
N ILE A 191 -12.50 12.87 0.04
CA ILE A 191 -12.71 11.53 0.58
C ILE A 191 -12.60 11.58 2.10
N ASN A 192 -13.56 10.96 2.78
CA ASN A 192 -13.54 10.67 4.20
C ASN A 192 -14.19 9.31 4.41
N GLN A 193 -13.43 8.25 4.14
CA GLN A 193 -13.90 6.86 4.19
C GLN A 193 -13.22 6.11 5.32
N GLU A 194 -13.94 5.19 5.93
CA GLU A 194 -13.43 4.29 6.94
C GLU A 194 -13.51 2.85 6.45
N ILE A 195 -12.42 2.11 6.57
CA ILE A 195 -12.33 0.68 6.26
C ILE A 195 -11.81 -0.10 7.46
N ASP A 196 -12.08 -1.42 7.48
CA ASP A 196 -11.52 -2.30 8.49
C ASP A 196 -10.06 -2.63 8.19
N ALA A 197 -9.21 -2.57 9.22
CA ALA A 197 -7.86 -3.09 9.15
C ALA A 197 -7.88 -4.63 9.23
N ILE A 198 -7.01 -5.28 8.46
CA ILE A 198 -6.75 -6.71 8.59
C ILE A 198 -5.73 -6.91 9.72
N LYS A 199 -5.98 -7.89 10.59
CA LYS A 199 -5.05 -8.23 11.68
C LYS A 199 -3.70 -8.67 11.15
N GLY A 200 -2.63 -8.14 11.74
CA GLY A 200 -1.25 -8.41 11.35
C GLY A 200 -0.69 -7.34 10.41
N LEU A 201 0.52 -7.59 9.93
CA LEU A 201 1.21 -6.67 9.04
C LEU A 201 0.81 -6.94 7.59
N HIS A 202 0.02 -6.04 7.01
CA HIS A 202 -0.48 -6.12 5.63
C HIS A 202 -0.16 -4.82 4.89
N THR A 203 -0.14 -4.90 3.57
CA THR A 203 0.07 -3.75 2.70
C THR A 203 -1.29 -3.25 2.19
N LEU A 204 -1.66 -2.04 2.55
CA LEU A 204 -2.83 -1.36 2.00
C LEU A 204 -2.40 -0.54 0.79
N THR A 205 -3.04 -0.79 -0.36
CA THR A 205 -2.94 0.02 -1.57
C THR A 205 -4.28 0.74 -1.76
N VAL A 206 -4.24 2.06 -1.91
CA VAL A 206 -5.42 2.88 -2.22
C VAL A 206 -5.12 3.68 -3.47
N ILE A 207 -6.08 3.71 -4.41
CA ILE A 207 -6.03 4.49 -5.65
C ILE A 207 -7.27 5.37 -5.68
N VAL A 208 -7.07 6.66 -5.89
CA VAL A 208 -8.11 7.66 -6.10
C VAL A 208 -8.11 8.02 -7.58
N VAL A 209 -9.31 8.06 -8.21
CA VAL A 209 -9.48 8.38 -9.63
C VAL A 209 -10.43 9.57 -9.75
N ASP A 210 -9.98 10.65 -10.39
CA ASP A 210 -10.78 11.85 -10.63
C ASP A 210 -11.63 11.73 -11.91
N GLU A 211 -12.48 12.74 -12.18
CA GLU A 211 -13.35 12.83 -13.35
C GLU A 211 -12.61 12.83 -14.70
N ASP A 212 -11.33 13.21 -14.71
CA ASP A 212 -10.46 13.20 -15.90
C ASP A 212 -9.60 11.92 -16.01
N ASN A 213 -9.89 10.90 -15.19
CA ASN A 213 -9.12 9.64 -15.07
C ASN A 213 -7.67 9.83 -14.60
N ASN A 214 -7.34 10.94 -13.93
CA ASN A 214 -6.04 11.01 -13.27
C ASN A 214 -6.09 10.22 -11.96
N THR A 215 -4.95 9.65 -11.60
CA THR A 215 -4.82 8.79 -10.43
C THR A 215 -3.91 9.39 -9.38
N ASP A 216 -4.26 9.17 -8.12
CA ASP A 216 -3.37 9.33 -6.98
C ASP A 216 -3.32 7.99 -6.23
N THR A 217 -2.12 7.50 -5.92
CA THR A 217 -1.92 6.18 -5.34
C THR A 217 -1.09 6.28 -4.06
N LYS A 218 -1.55 5.60 -3.01
CA LYS A 218 -0.77 5.41 -1.79
C LYS A 218 -0.68 3.95 -1.41
N VAL A 219 0.55 3.51 -1.12
CA VAL A 219 0.86 2.17 -0.64
C VAL A 219 1.51 2.28 0.73
N GLN A 220 0.97 1.62 1.73
CA GLN A 220 1.50 1.65 3.09
C GLN A 220 1.34 0.31 3.80
N LYS A 221 2.37 -0.11 4.54
CA LYS A 221 2.26 -1.25 5.45
C LYS A 221 1.56 -0.82 6.73
N ILE A 222 0.51 -1.56 7.10
CA ILE A 222 -0.32 -1.31 8.27
C ILE A 222 -0.31 -2.56 9.12
N ASN A 223 -0.06 -2.40 10.41
CA ASN A 223 -0.19 -3.48 11.39
C ASN A 223 -1.55 -3.35 12.07
N GLY A 224 -2.53 -4.10 11.57
CA GLY A 224 -3.87 -4.12 12.11
C GLY A 224 -3.97 -4.98 13.38
N VAL A 225 -4.94 -4.66 14.22
CA VAL A 225 -5.23 -5.38 15.47
C VAL A 225 -6.52 -6.18 15.35
N SER A 226 -6.68 -7.19 16.19
CA SER A 226 -7.89 -8.02 16.21
C SER A 226 -9.10 -7.24 16.75
N LYS A 227 -10.28 -7.73 16.40
CA LYS A 227 -11.56 -7.24 16.91
C LYS A 227 -12.22 -8.35 17.74
N PRO A 228 -12.67 -8.07 18.98
CA PRO A 228 -13.38 -9.05 19.78
C PRO A 228 -14.61 -9.62 19.08
N LYS A 229 -14.96 -10.86 19.39
CA LYS A 229 -16.21 -11.48 18.97
C LYS A 229 -17.09 -11.70 20.20
N ILE A 230 -18.36 -11.34 20.10
CA ILE A 230 -19.34 -11.47 21.17
C ILE A 230 -20.44 -12.41 20.75
N THR A 231 -20.83 -13.27 21.67
CA THR A 231 -22.07 -14.06 21.58
C THR A 231 -22.77 -13.96 22.92
N VAL A 232 -24.07 -13.66 22.90
CA VAL A 232 -24.93 -13.68 24.08
C VAL A 232 -25.93 -14.80 23.92
N ALA A 233 -26.06 -15.60 24.95
CA ALA A 233 -27.01 -16.72 25.05
C ALA A 233 -27.69 -16.69 26.41
N VAL A 234 -28.55 -17.66 26.65
CA VAL A 234 -29.09 -17.97 27.99
C VAL A 234 -28.50 -19.29 28.46
N ASP A 235 -28.36 -19.47 29.76
CA ASP A 235 -27.92 -20.74 30.34
C ASP A 235 -28.93 -21.87 30.10
N ASP A 236 -28.51 -23.12 30.30
CA ASP A 236 -29.37 -24.31 30.07
C ASP A 236 -30.64 -24.28 30.92
N ALA A 237 -30.59 -23.71 32.11
CA ALA A 237 -31.76 -23.53 32.99
C ALA A 237 -32.65 -22.35 32.54
N LYS A 238 -32.25 -21.58 31.55
CA LYS A 238 -32.91 -20.36 31.04
C LYS A 238 -33.18 -19.31 32.11
N GLN A 239 -32.29 -19.19 33.07
CA GLN A 239 -32.41 -18.27 34.18
C GLN A 239 -31.51 -17.07 34.07
N HIS A 240 -30.37 -17.17 33.34
CA HIS A 240 -29.33 -16.16 33.28
C HIS A 240 -28.85 -15.91 31.86
N PHE A 241 -28.50 -14.67 31.55
CA PHE A 241 -27.72 -14.40 30.35
C PHE A 241 -26.29 -14.92 30.50
N VAL A 242 -25.73 -15.40 29.41
CA VAL A 242 -24.34 -15.86 29.27
C VAL A 242 -23.67 -15.07 28.20
N ILE A 243 -22.64 -14.30 28.56
CA ILE A 243 -21.78 -13.58 27.62
C ILE A 243 -20.60 -14.47 27.30
N LYS A 244 -20.38 -14.75 26.02
CA LYS A 244 -19.14 -15.36 25.52
C LYS A 244 -18.42 -14.34 24.67
N ALA A 245 -17.13 -14.16 24.95
CA ALA A 245 -16.27 -13.29 24.20
C ALA A 245 -14.97 -14.01 23.85
N THR A 246 -14.47 -13.82 22.64
CA THR A 246 -13.20 -14.35 22.17
C THR A 246 -12.45 -13.26 21.40
N ASP A 247 -11.14 -13.22 21.57
CA ASP A 247 -10.24 -12.39 20.78
C ASP A 247 -8.89 -13.12 20.67
N ASP A 248 -8.11 -12.77 19.67
CA ASP A 248 -6.71 -13.19 19.60
C ASP A 248 -5.82 -12.42 20.58
N GLU A 249 -6.29 -11.23 20.99
CA GLU A 249 -5.68 -10.45 22.03
C GLU A 249 -6.40 -10.64 23.36
N LYS A 250 -5.73 -10.20 24.44
CA LYS A 250 -6.28 -10.19 25.77
C LYS A 250 -7.53 -9.32 25.85
N ILE A 251 -8.63 -9.87 26.39
CA ILE A 251 -9.84 -9.12 26.73
C ILE A 251 -9.58 -8.37 28.04
N THR A 252 -9.87 -7.08 28.08
CA THR A 252 -9.60 -6.23 29.24
C THR A 252 -10.85 -5.77 29.96
N THR A 253 -11.96 -5.58 29.24
CA THR A 253 -13.18 -5.03 29.82
C THR A 253 -14.41 -5.67 29.19
N ILE A 254 -15.39 -5.98 30.03
CA ILE A 254 -16.74 -6.34 29.64
C ILE A 254 -17.68 -5.29 30.24
N VAL A 255 -18.47 -4.64 29.40
CA VAL A 255 -19.54 -3.75 29.83
C VAL A 255 -20.86 -4.36 29.39
N PHE A 256 -21.88 -4.31 30.24
CA PHE A 256 -23.22 -4.73 29.84
C PHE A 256 -24.30 -3.90 30.52
N ARG A 257 -25.42 -3.71 29.81
CA ARG A 257 -26.61 -3.02 30.28
C ARG A 257 -27.81 -3.96 30.11
N LEU A 258 -28.60 -4.09 31.18
CA LEU A 258 -29.83 -4.93 31.19
C LEU A 258 -31.08 -4.06 31.05
N ASN A 259 -32.06 -4.56 30.32
CA ASN A 259 -33.40 -3.99 30.18
C ASN A 259 -33.40 -2.51 29.77
N GLN A 260 -32.35 -2.07 29.09
CA GLN A 260 -32.12 -0.68 28.69
C GLN A 260 -32.20 0.32 29.88
N ASP A 261 -31.94 -0.17 31.09
CA ASP A 261 -31.98 0.60 32.34
C ASP A 261 -30.57 1.06 32.71
N ASP A 262 -30.35 2.37 32.76
CA ASP A 262 -29.05 2.96 33.10
C ASP A 262 -28.62 2.65 34.54
N ASN A 263 -29.55 2.28 35.46
CA ASN A 263 -29.22 1.77 36.78
C ASN A 263 -28.74 0.33 36.74
N GLN A 264 -28.89 -0.38 35.64
CA GLN A 264 -28.43 -1.75 35.41
C GLN A 264 -27.26 -1.80 34.42
N TYR A 265 -26.36 -0.84 34.51
CA TYR A 265 -25.13 -0.72 33.73
C TYR A 265 -23.93 -1.21 34.55
N TYR A 266 -23.24 -2.20 34.06
CA TYR A 266 -22.15 -2.89 34.79
C TYR A 266 -20.87 -2.90 33.97
N THR A 267 -19.74 -2.67 34.65
CA THR A 267 -18.40 -2.74 34.06
C THR A 267 -17.54 -3.75 34.84
N LEU A 268 -17.04 -4.73 34.13
CA LEU A 268 -16.08 -5.71 34.63
C LEU A 268 -14.70 -5.41 34.04
N ASN A 269 -13.77 -4.98 34.87
CA ASN A 269 -12.38 -4.83 34.46
C ASN A 269 -11.64 -6.15 34.77
N ILE A 270 -11.17 -6.82 33.75
CA ILE A 270 -10.50 -8.13 33.82
C ILE A 270 -9.09 -8.09 33.23
N ALA A 271 -8.54 -6.89 33.05
CA ALA A 271 -7.23 -6.68 32.46
C ALA A 271 -6.10 -7.50 33.11
N ASP A 272 -6.19 -7.79 34.41
CA ASP A 272 -5.18 -8.56 35.16
C ASP A 272 -5.31 -10.09 34.97
N MET A 273 -6.41 -10.57 34.37
CA MET A 273 -6.70 -12.02 34.30
C MET A 273 -6.08 -12.69 33.07
N ASN A 274 -5.63 -11.95 32.07
CA ASN A 274 -4.99 -12.45 30.86
C ASN A 274 -5.80 -13.47 30.03
N TYR A 275 -7.10 -13.24 29.86
CA TYR A 275 -7.99 -14.11 29.11
C TYR A 275 -8.17 -13.64 27.66
N ASN A 276 -8.06 -14.57 26.72
CA ASN A 276 -8.42 -14.40 25.31
C ASN A 276 -9.81 -14.95 24.98
N GLU A 277 -10.33 -15.80 25.85
CA GLU A 277 -11.67 -16.38 25.77
C GLU A 277 -12.33 -16.33 27.15
N ILE A 278 -13.57 -15.87 27.18
CA ILE A 278 -14.34 -15.71 28.40
C ILE A 278 -15.75 -16.23 28.19
N GLN A 279 -16.25 -16.95 29.22
CA GLN A 279 -17.65 -17.21 29.38
C GLN A 279 -18.07 -16.65 30.74
N TYR A 280 -18.94 -15.64 30.73
CA TYR A 280 -19.44 -15.00 31.93
C TYR A 280 -20.95 -15.19 32.05
N ILE A 281 -21.37 -15.89 33.11
CA ILE A 281 -22.79 -16.05 33.46
C ILE A 281 -23.17 -14.89 34.37
N LEU A 282 -24.17 -14.12 33.98
CA LEU A 282 -24.62 -12.99 34.79
C LEU A 282 -25.22 -13.48 36.12
N PRO A 283 -24.92 -12.80 37.24
CA PRO A 283 -25.46 -13.19 38.53
C PRO A 283 -26.95 -12.85 38.69
N MET A 284 -27.51 -12.00 37.80
CA MET A 284 -28.91 -11.59 37.86
C MET A 284 -29.78 -12.58 37.09
N GLU A 285 -30.89 -13.00 37.72
CA GLU A 285 -31.87 -13.85 37.02
C GLU A 285 -32.72 -13.06 36.03
N LEU A 286 -33.10 -13.72 34.97
CA LEU A 286 -34.06 -13.22 34.00
C LEU A 286 -35.42 -13.05 34.65
N GLN A 287 -36.08 -11.94 34.38
CA GLN A 287 -37.44 -11.64 34.84
C GLN A 287 -38.48 -12.29 33.95
N SER A 288 -39.69 -12.48 34.45
CA SER A 288 -40.81 -12.89 33.58
C SER A 288 -41.13 -11.82 32.55
N GLY A 289 -41.28 -12.20 31.30
CA GLY A 289 -41.49 -11.29 30.18
C GLY A 289 -40.24 -11.04 29.33
N GLU A 290 -40.21 -9.91 28.61
CA GLU A 290 -39.05 -9.53 27.77
C GLU A 290 -37.88 -9.04 28.65
N ASN A 291 -36.72 -9.64 28.41
CA ASN A 291 -35.46 -9.23 28.98
C ASN A 291 -34.52 -8.78 27.83
N THR A 292 -33.78 -7.70 28.00
CA THR A 292 -32.82 -7.23 27.03
C THR A 292 -31.43 -7.09 27.62
N ILE A 293 -30.42 -7.28 26.79
CA ILE A 293 -29.02 -7.05 27.16
C ILE A 293 -28.28 -6.41 26.00
N GLU A 294 -27.43 -5.47 26.29
CA GLU A 294 -26.40 -4.92 25.41
C GLU A 294 -25.04 -5.19 26.03
N VAL A 295 -24.08 -5.64 25.22
CA VAL A 295 -22.74 -5.98 25.69
C VAL A 295 -21.70 -5.26 24.84
N THR A 296 -20.72 -4.67 25.49
CA THR A 296 -19.51 -4.12 24.87
C THR A 296 -18.28 -4.84 25.43
N ILE A 297 -17.43 -5.35 24.56
CA ILE A 297 -16.15 -5.97 24.93
C ILE A 297 -15.02 -5.09 24.43
N LYS A 298 -13.97 -4.95 25.25
CA LYS A 298 -12.75 -4.23 24.90
C LYS A 298 -11.52 -5.14 25.06
N ASN A 299 -10.62 -5.13 24.06
CA ASN A 299 -9.34 -5.85 24.10
C ASN A 299 -8.17 -4.97 24.59
N ALA A 300 -6.97 -5.53 24.64
CA ALA A 300 -5.76 -4.86 25.09
C ALA A 300 -5.28 -3.73 24.16
N SER A 301 -5.57 -3.82 22.87
CA SER A 301 -5.31 -2.76 21.89
C SER A 301 -6.35 -1.63 21.93
N GLY A 302 -7.34 -1.73 22.79
CA GLY A 302 -8.38 -0.71 22.94
C GLY A 302 -9.53 -0.84 21.96
N VAL A 303 -9.53 -1.87 21.10
CA VAL A 303 -10.62 -2.14 20.16
C VAL A 303 -11.84 -2.64 20.90
N THR A 304 -13.00 -2.10 20.54
CA THR A 304 -14.29 -2.48 21.11
C THR A 304 -15.18 -3.17 20.10
N GLU A 305 -16.03 -4.08 20.59
CA GLU A 305 -17.14 -4.68 19.85
C GLU A 305 -18.41 -4.56 20.69
N GLU A 306 -19.53 -4.31 20.01
CA GLU A 306 -20.85 -4.19 20.63
C GLU A 306 -21.80 -5.25 20.08
N SER A 307 -22.57 -5.88 20.97
CA SER A 307 -23.53 -6.92 20.55
C SER A 307 -24.81 -6.36 19.90
N GLY A 308 -25.06 -5.06 20.09
CA GLY A 308 -26.40 -4.50 19.93
C GLY A 308 -27.38 -5.01 21.00
N ILE A 309 -28.66 -4.68 20.86
CA ILE A 309 -29.70 -5.11 21.79
C ILE A 309 -30.10 -6.55 21.49
N ILE A 310 -29.83 -7.45 22.42
CA ILE A 310 -30.27 -8.85 22.37
C ILE A 310 -31.52 -8.99 23.24
N LYS A 311 -32.57 -9.63 22.72
CA LYS A 311 -33.86 -9.82 23.38
C LYS A 311 -34.08 -11.29 23.70
N TYR A 312 -34.63 -11.56 24.86
CA TYR A 312 -35.05 -12.88 25.28
C TYR A 312 -36.36 -12.80 26.03
N GLN A 313 -37.33 -13.71 25.69
CA GLN A 313 -38.62 -13.85 26.35
C GLN A 313 -38.54 -15.00 27.34
N LYS A 314 -38.70 -14.72 28.64
CA LYS A 314 -38.79 -15.73 29.69
C LYS A 314 -40.24 -16.08 30.00
#